data_182abbede3c3f1b3d0f06702ccb8e480
#
_entry.id   182abbede3c3f1b3d0f06702ccb8e480
#
_cell.length_a   1.000
_cell.length_b   1.000
_cell.length_c   1.000
_cell.angle_alpha   90.00
_cell.angle_beta   90.00
_cell.angle_gamma   90.00
#
_symmetry.space_group_name_H-M   'P 1'
#
loop_
_entity.id
_entity.type
_entity.pdbx_description
1 polymer ?
#
loop_
_entity_poly.entity_id
_entity_poly.type
_entity_poly.pdbx_seq_one_letter_code
_entity_poly.pdbx_strand_id
1 'polypeptide(L)'
;MKIIIALLIFSIIIIFHELGHFSLAKANGIRVNEFCLGLGPTILGVTKGETKYSLKLLPFGGACMMEGEDGESTDDRAFGKKSVWARISVVAAGPVFNFIMAFVFSFILLSCNGYDVPKITEVSEGFAAEQAGMQAGDVIVKMNGKHIHFYR
;
A
#
# COMPACT_ATOMS: atom_id res chain seq x y z
N MET A 1 1.57 -19.62 12.64
CA MET A 1 1.34 -18.21 12.97
C MET A 1 1.90 -17.25 11.93
N LYS A 2 3.20 -17.27 11.56
CA LYS A 2 3.82 -16.36 10.59
C LYS A 2 3.14 -16.33 9.20
N ILE A 3 2.76 -17.50 8.68
CA ILE A 3 2.09 -17.62 7.36
C ILE A 3 0.70 -16.93 7.38
N ILE A 4 -0.06 -17.13 8.46
CA ILE A 4 -1.40 -16.51 8.59
C ILE A 4 -1.28 -14.99 8.62
N ILE A 5 -0.32 -14.46 9.37
CA ILE A 5 -0.05 -13.02 9.43
C ILE A 5 0.35 -12.49 8.05
N ALA A 6 1.23 -13.20 7.33
CA ALA A 6 1.64 -12.81 5.99
C ALA A 6 0.46 -12.79 5.01
N LEU A 7 -0.43 -13.79 5.06
CA LEU A 7 -1.64 -13.83 4.23
C LEU A 7 -2.61 -12.69 4.56
N LEU A 8 -2.77 -12.35 5.84
CA LEU A 8 -3.61 -11.22 6.26
C LEU A 8 -3.05 -9.88 5.76
N ILE A 9 -1.74 -9.66 5.89
CA ILE A 9 -1.08 -8.45 5.38
C ILE A 9 -1.25 -8.37 3.86
N PHE A 10 -1.01 -9.47 3.15
CA PHE A 10 -1.19 -9.55 1.71
C PHE A 10 -2.63 -9.22 1.28
N SER A 11 -3.61 -9.77 2.02
CA SER A 11 -5.03 -9.47 1.77
C SER A 11 -5.35 -7.98 1.94
N ILE A 12 -4.82 -7.34 2.97
CA ILE A 12 -5.00 -5.89 3.19
C ILE A 12 -4.43 -5.10 2.02
N ILE A 13 -3.22 -5.44 1.56
CA ILE A 13 -2.57 -4.77 0.42
C ILE A 13 -3.44 -4.88 -0.84
N ILE A 14 -3.98 -6.07 -1.13
CA ILE A 14 -4.86 -6.28 -2.28
C ILE A 14 -6.17 -5.50 -2.13
N ILE A 15 -6.80 -5.51 -0.96
CA ILE A 15 -8.04 -4.76 -0.71
C ILE A 15 -7.84 -3.26 -1.00
N PHE A 16 -6.73 -2.68 -0.54
CA PHE A 16 -6.42 -1.28 -0.82
C PHE A 16 -6.16 -1.02 -2.31
N HIS A 17 -5.50 -1.95 -2.98
CA HIS A 17 -5.29 -1.92 -4.43
C HIS A 17 -6.61 -1.88 -5.19
N GLU A 18 -7.50 -2.84 -4.91
CA GLU A 18 -8.83 -2.93 -5.54
C GLU A 18 -9.71 -1.73 -5.19
N LEU A 19 -9.60 -1.20 -3.97
CA LEU A 19 -10.30 0.00 -3.55
C LEU A 19 -9.87 1.23 -4.38
N GLY A 20 -8.60 1.28 -4.78
CA GLY A 20 -8.09 2.29 -5.70
C GLY A 20 -8.81 2.24 -7.05
N HIS A 21 -8.85 1.08 -7.70
CA HIS A 21 -9.58 0.86 -8.95
C HIS A 21 -11.06 1.20 -8.80
N PHE A 22 -11.71 0.70 -7.77
CA PHE A 22 -13.11 0.97 -7.47
C PHE A 22 -13.41 2.46 -7.34
N SER A 23 -12.59 3.18 -6.56
CA SER A 23 -12.80 4.60 -6.27
C SER A 23 -12.69 5.45 -7.54
N LEU A 24 -11.65 5.22 -8.34
CA LEU A 24 -11.44 5.96 -9.58
C LEU A 24 -12.40 5.53 -10.69
N ALA A 25 -12.83 4.27 -10.74
CA ALA A 25 -13.87 3.82 -11.65
C ALA A 25 -15.19 4.56 -11.38
N LYS A 26 -15.62 4.61 -10.11
CA LYS A 26 -16.83 5.36 -9.72
C LYS A 26 -16.70 6.87 -9.97
N ALA A 27 -15.55 7.47 -9.68
CA ALA A 27 -15.30 8.90 -9.93
C ALA A 27 -15.37 9.25 -11.43
N ASN A 28 -14.95 8.34 -12.30
CA ASN A 28 -15.03 8.50 -13.77
C ASN A 28 -16.38 8.05 -14.37
N GLY A 29 -17.36 7.69 -13.55
CA GLY A 29 -18.67 7.23 -14.01
C GLY A 29 -18.62 5.91 -14.76
N ILE A 30 -17.66 5.04 -14.40
CA ILE A 30 -17.61 3.66 -14.90
C ILE A 30 -18.50 2.80 -14.04
N ARG A 31 -19.27 1.91 -14.67
CA ARG A 31 -20.09 0.96 -13.96
C ARG A 31 -19.23 -0.14 -13.38
N VAL A 32 -19.32 -0.33 -12.05
CA VAL A 32 -18.68 -1.44 -11.35
C VAL A 32 -19.76 -2.49 -11.03
N ASN A 33 -19.61 -3.66 -11.62
CA ASN A 33 -20.58 -4.76 -11.49
C ASN A 33 -20.39 -5.49 -10.16
N GLU A 34 -19.15 -5.82 -9.80
CA GLU A 34 -18.84 -6.49 -8.55
C GLU A 34 -17.55 -5.93 -7.92
N PHE A 35 -17.58 -5.72 -6.62
CA PHE A 35 -16.39 -5.48 -5.79
C PHE A 35 -16.30 -6.65 -4.80
N CYS A 36 -15.31 -7.53 -4.97
CA CYS A 36 -15.19 -8.71 -4.15
C CYS A 36 -13.91 -8.74 -3.34
N LEU A 37 -14.03 -9.29 -2.13
CA LEU A 37 -12.92 -9.59 -1.25
C LEU A 37 -12.71 -11.10 -1.22
N GLY A 38 -11.48 -11.53 -1.50
CA GLY A 38 -11.12 -12.93 -1.58
C GLY A 38 -11.35 -13.55 -2.96
N LEU A 39 -11.08 -14.83 -3.07
CA LEU A 39 -11.21 -15.65 -4.28
C LEU A 39 -12.13 -16.84 -4.06
N GLY A 40 -12.62 -17.44 -5.16
CA GLY A 40 -13.46 -18.62 -5.14
C GLY A 40 -14.96 -18.32 -5.05
N PRO A 41 -15.78 -19.26 -4.55
CA PRO A 41 -17.24 -19.10 -4.47
C PRO A 41 -17.62 -18.01 -3.47
N THR A 42 -18.69 -17.29 -3.76
CA THR A 42 -19.24 -16.24 -2.88
C THR A 42 -19.90 -16.87 -1.66
N ILE A 43 -19.46 -16.45 -0.46
CA ILE A 43 -20.08 -16.84 0.81
C ILE A 43 -21.20 -15.86 1.18
N LEU A 44 -20.89 -14.57 1.08
CA LEU A 44 -21.81 -13.49 1.39
C LEU A 44 -21.78 -12.46 0.25
N GLY A 45 -22.93 -11.95 -0.11
CA GLY A 45 -23.04 -10.91 -1.13
C GLY A 45 -24.23 -9.99 -0.86
N VAL A 46 -23.99 -8.68 -1.01
CA VAL A 46 -25.03 -7.65 -0.88
C VAL A 46 -24.93 -6.74 -2.10
N THR A 47 -26.04 -6.50 -2.76
CA THR A 47 -26.11 -5.53 -3.86
C THR A 47 -26.55 -4.18 -3.31
N LYS A 48 -25.74 -3.15 -3.52
CA LYS A 48 -26.05 -1.77 -3.16
C LYS A 48 -25.97 -0.89 -4.40
N GLY A 49 -27.10 -0.39 -4.83
CA GLY A 49 -27.20 0.29 -6.12
C GLY A 49 -26.94 -0.67 -7.28
N GLU A 50 -25.97 -0.37 -8.10
CA GLU A 50 -25.57 -1.15 -9.26
C GLU A 50 -24.42 -2.14 -9.01
N THR A 51 -23.79 -2.04 -7.84
CA THR A 51 -22.59 -2.81 -7.51
C THR A 51 -22.92 -3.91 -6.50
N LYS A 52 -22.51 -5.13 -6.82
CA LYS A 52 -22.54 -6.27 -5.91
C LYS A 52 -21.25 -6.27 -5.08
N TYR A 53 -21.38 -6.21 -3.78
CA TYR A 53 -20.28 -6.37 -2.82
C TYR A 53 -20.29 -7.81 -2.33
N SER A 54 -19.19 -8.54 -2.49
CA SER A 54 -19.16 -9.96 -2.13
C SER A 54 -17.90 -10.34 -1.34
N LEU A 55 -18.09 -11.26 -0.41
CA LEU A 55 -17.03 -11.93 0.31
C LEU A 55 -16.93 -13.36 -0.22
N LYS A 56 -15.75 -13.76 -0.66
CA LYS A 56 -15.47 -15.07 -1.23
C LYS A 56 -14.77 -15.99 -0.22
N LEU A 57 -14.77 -17.28 -0.51
CA LEU A 57 -14.34 -18.33 0.43
C LEU A 57 -12.88 -18.21 0.85
N LEU A 58 -12.00 -17.93 -0.08
CA LEU A 58 -10.56 -17.82 0.21
C LEU A 58 -10.23 -16.38 0.63
N PRO A 59 -9.76 -16.16 1.86
CA PRO A 59 -9.59 -14.82 2.42
C PRO A 59 -8.33 -14.10 1.90
N PHE A 60 -7.93 -14.36 0.68
CA PHE A 60 -6.83 -13.68 -0.01
C PHE A 60 -7.23 -13.35 -1.44
N GLY A 61 -6.72 -12.22 -1.94
CA GLY A 61 -7.14 -11.68 -3.22
C GLY A 61 -8.35 -10.76 -3.12
N GLY A 62 -8.78 -10.30 -4.27
CA GLY A 62 -9.93 -9.45 -4.48
C GLY A 62 -10.06 -9.13 -5.95
N ALA A 63 -11.16 -8.49 -6.35
CA ALA A 63 -11.33 -7.98 -7.70
C ALA A 63 -12.36 -6.84 -7.72
N CYS A 64 -12.10 -5.87 -8.57
CA CYS A 64 -13.03 -4.81 -8.95
C CYS A 64 -13.46 -5.04 -10.40
N MET A 65 -14.60 -5.69 -10.61
CA MET A 65 -15.10 -6.05 -11.95
C MET A 65 -15.85 -4.88 -12.56
N MET A 66 -15.28 -4.28 -13.59
CA MET A 66 -15.88 -3.14 -14.30
C MET A 66 -16.60 -3.61 -15.56
N GLU A 67 -17.65 -2.89 -15.94
CA GLU A 67 -18.38 -3.15 -17.18
C GLU A 67 -17.49 -2.91 -18.39
N GLY A 68 -17.43 -3.87 -19.31
CA GLY A 68 -16.66 -3.77 -20.56
C GLY A 68 -15.15 -3.72 -20.36
N GLU A 69 -14.63 -4.30 -19.28
CA GLU A 69 -13.18 -4.41 -19.03
C GLU A 69 -12.58 -5.56 -19.86
N ASP A 70 -13.26 -6.72 -19.87
CA ASP A 70 -12.77 -7.94 -20.54
C ASP A 70 -13.38 -8.15 -21.95
N GLY A 71 -14.15 -7.19 -22.45
CA GLY A 71 -14.80 -7.35 -23.75
C GLY A 71 -15.64 -6.15 -24.21
N GLU A 72 -16.34 -6.32 -25.33
CA GLU A 72 -17.24 -5.29 -25.83
C GLU A 72 -18.50 -5.20 -24.95
N SER A 73 -18.90 -3.98 -24.64
CA SER A 73 -20.14 -3.69 -23.94
C SER A 73 -20.91 -2.56 -24.64
N THR A 74 -22.23 -2.68 -24.62
CA THR A 74 -23.14 -1.64 -25.15
C THR A 74 -23.41 -0.54 -24.13
N ASP A 75 -23.12 -0.74 -22.85
CA ASP A 75 -23.32 0.25 -21.79
C ASP A 75 -22.40 1.48 -22.03
N ASP A 76 -22.95 2.68 -21.98
CA ASP A 76 -22.20 3.93 -22.17
C ASP A 76 -21.22 4.21 -21.02
N ARG A 77 -21.38 3.50 -19.89
CA ARG A 77 -20.49 3.56 -18.74
C ARG A 77 -19.46 2.43 -18.72
N ALA A 78 -19.32 1.69 -19.82
CA ALA A 78 -18.29 0.67 -19.94
C ALA A 78 -16.89 1.29 -19.89
N PHE A 79 -15.95 0.58 -19.27
CA PHE A 79 -14.54 0.99 -19.15
C PHE A 79 -13.94 1.32 -20.53
N GLY A 80 -14.19 0.47 -21.54
CA GLY A 80 -13.68 0.65 -22.90
C GLY A 80 -14.19 1.91 -23.61
N LYS A 81 -15.37 2.45 -23.22
CA LYS A 81 -15.96 3.66 -23.80
C LYS A 81 -15.49 4.95 -23.14
N LYS A 82 -14.75 4.88 -22.04
CA LYS A 82 -14.23 6.07 -21.36
C LYS A 82 -12.98 6.61 -22.03
N SER A 83 -12.71 7.89 -21.77
CA SER A 83 -11.50 8.54 -22.30
C SER A 83 -10.22 7.81 -21.85
N VAL A 84 -9.17 7.93 -22.65
CA VAL A 84 -7.87 7.28 -22.32
C VAL A 84 -7.37 7.71 -20.94
N TRP A 85 -7.51 8.99 -20.59
CA TRP A 85 -7.08 9.51 -19.29
C TRP A 85 -7.89 8.92 -18.12
N ALA A 86 -9.20 8.73 -18.30
CA ALA A 86 -10.03 8.07 -17.31
C ALA A 86 -9.57 6.61 -17.08
N ARG A 87 -9.31 5.88 -18.17
CA ARG A 87 -8.80 4.51 -18.09
C ARG A 87 -7.43 4.42 -17.43
N ILE A 88 -6.49 5.30 -17.81
CA ILE A 88 -5.17 5.37 -17.18
C ILE A 88 -5.31 5.68 -15.68
N SER A 89 -6.16 6.64 -15.29
CA SER A 89 -6.36 6.99 -13.89
C SER A 89 -6.87 5.79 -13.06
N VAL A 90 -7.80 5.02 -13.62
CA VAL A 90 -8.32 3.82 -12.96
C VAL A 90 -7.24 2.75 -12.81
N VAL A 91 -6.49 2.45 -13.89
CA VAL A 91 -5.43 1.43 -13.84
C VAL A 91 -4.32 1.84 -12.88
N ALA A 92 -3.91 3.12 -12.88
CA ALA A 92 -2.88 3.63 -11.99
C ALA A 92 -3.34 3.71 -10.52
N ALA A 93 -4.65 3.78 -10.26
CA ALA A 93 -5.18 3.97 -8.91
C ALA A 93 -4.82 2.83 -7.96
N GLY A 94 -4.80 1.59 -8.42
CA GLY A 94 -4.41 0.44 -7.59
C GLY A 94 -3.03 0.62 -6.96
N PRO A 95 -1.96 0.71 -7.77
CA PRO A 95 -0.62 0.98 -7.26
C PRO A 95 -0.52 2.26 -6.41
N VAL A 96 -1.16 3.36 -6.84
CA VAL A 96 -1.14 4.64 -6.11
C VAL A 96 -1.72 4.49 -4.71
N PHE A 97 -2.84 3.79 -4.54
CA PHE A 97 -3.44 3.52 -3.22
C PHE A 97 -2.51 2.69 -2.34
N ASN A 98 -1.78 1.72 -2.90
CA ASN A 98 -0.78 0.97 -2.15
C ASN A 98 0.39 1.86 -1.69
N PHE A 99 0.85 2.80 -2.52
CA PHE A 99 1.86 3.78 -2.12
C PHE A 99 1.36 4.70 -1.00
N ILE A 100 0.12 5.20 -1.10
CA ILE A 100 -0.50 6.02 -0.05
C ILE A 100 -0.56 5.22 1.26
N MET A 101 -1.01 3.97 1.21
CA MET A 101 -1.08 3.08 2.37
C MET A 101 0.30 2.86 2.98
N ALA A 102 1.32 2.56 2.16
CA ALA A 102 2.70 2.36 2.62
C ALA A 102 3.25 3.63 3.29
N PHE A 103 2.97 4.80 2.73
CA PHE A 103 3.36 6.09 3.31
C PHE A 103 2.70 6.31 4.68
N VAL A 104 1.39 6.08 4.78
CA VAL A 104 0.65 6.23 6.04
C VAL A 104 1.16 5.27 7.12
N PHE A 105 1.36 3.99 6.78
CA PHE A 105 1.91 3.03 7.73
C PHE A 105 3.34 3.36 8.15
N SER A 106 4.19 3.79 7.22
CA SER A 106 5.55 4.23 7.55
C SER A 106 5.54 5.44 8.48
N PHE A 107 4.64 6.40 8.24
CA PHE A 107 4.49 7.57 9.10
C PHE A 107 4.04 7.16 10.52
N ILE A 108 3.05 6.26 10.63
CA ILE A 108 2.59 5.74 11.93
C ILE A 108 3.72 5.01 12.66
N LEU A 109 4.46 4.13 11.97
CA LEU A 109 5.58 3.39 12.56
C LEU A 109 6.67 4.33 13.08
N LEU A 110 7.06 5.33 12.29
CA LEU A 110 8.05 6.32 12.70
C LEU A 110 7.56 7.18 13.88
N SER A 111 6.26 7.52 13.89
CA SER A 111 5.67 8.30 14.99
C SER A 111 5.59 7.51 16.29
N CYS A 112 5.36 6.20 16.23
CA CYS A 112 5.23 5.33 17.41
C CYS A 112 6.58 4.84 17.94
N ASN A 113 7.52 4.50 17.05
CA ASN A 113 8.80 3.88 17.41
C ASN A 113 9.98 4.86 17.38
N GLY A 114 9.79 6.04 16.78
CA GLY A 114 10.89 6.95 16.47
C GLY A 114 11.72 6.45 15.29
N TYR A 115 12.90 7.04 15.14
CA TYR A 115 13.89 6.65 14.14
C TYR A 115 15.25 6.42 14.79
N ASP A 116 16.04 5.53 14.20
CA ASP A 116 17.37 5.22 14.70
C ASP A 116 18.30 6.42 14.45
N VAL A 117 18.82 6.99 15.54
CA VAL A 117 19.86 8.00 15.47
C VAL A 117 21.23 7.33 15.29
N PRO A 118 22.22 8.02 14.65
CA PRO A 118 23.57 7.48 14.48
C PRO A 118 24.33 7.47 15.82
N LYS A 119 24.02 6.48 16.64
CA LYS A 119 24.60 6.27 17.97
C LYS A 119 25.78 5.31 17.89
N ILE A 120 26.89 5.67 18.55
CA ILE A 120 28.06 4.82 18.67
C ILE A 120 27.71 3.68 19.62
N THR A 121 27.79 2.45 19.15
CA THR A 121 27.51 1.26 19.95
C THR A 121 28.73 0.78 20.71
N GLU A 122 29.91 0.91 20.09
CA GLU A 122 31.17 0.45 20.65
C GLU A 122 32.34 1.28 20.11
N VAL A 123 33.37 1.49 20.91
CA VAL A 123 34.61 2.11 20.51
C VAL A 123 35.75 1.11 20.76
N SER A 124 36.48 0.78 19.70
CA SER A 124 37.61 -0.16 19.82
C SER A 124 38.81 0.47 20.51
N GLU A 125 39.37 -0.23 21.49
CA GLU A 125 40.55 0.21 22.23
C GLU A 125 41.79 0.36 21.33
N GLY A 126 42.59 1.39 21.57
CA GLY A 126 43.80 1.68 20.81
C GLY A 126 43.58 2.37 19.46
N PHE A 127 42.36 2.65 19.05
CA PHE A 127 42.06 3.31 17.78
C PHE A 127 41.81 4.82 17.92
N ALA A 128 41.85 5.53 16.80
CA ALA A 128 41.73 6.99 16.74
C ALA A 128 40.42 7.52 17.37
N ALA A 129 39.33 6.75 17.34
CA ALA A 129 38.06 7.14 17.94
C ALA A 129 38.18 7.24 19.47
N GLU A 130 38.85 6.30 20.13
CA GLU A 130 39.11 6.33 21.56
C GLU A 130 40.05 7.50 21.91
N GLN A 131 41.13 7.69 21.12
CA GLN A 131 42.08 8.81 21.31
C GLN A 131 41.42 10.18 21.14
N ALA A 132 40.37 10.27 20.30
CA ALA A 132 39.55 11.44 20.13
C ALA A 132 38.50 11.66 21.24
N GLY A 133 38.41 10.73 22.20
CA GLY A 133 37.50 10.82 23.34
C GLY A 133 36.06 10.38 23.02
N MET A 134 35.83 9.70 21.93
CA MET A 134 34.50 9.14 21.62
C MET A 134 34.14 8.01 22.58
N GLN A 135 32.89 7.92 22.97
CA GLN A 135 32.39 6.92 23.90
C GLN A 135 31.17 6.17 23.30
N ALA A 136 30.99 4.94 23.74
CA ALA A 136 29.76 4.21 23.47
C ALA A 136 28.56 4.97 24.03
N GLY A 137 27.55 5.22 23.19
CA GLY A 137 26.40 6.04 23.56
C GLY A 137 26.38 7.42 22.91
N ASP A 138 27.51 7.93 22.41
CA ASP A 138 27.55 9.20 21.69
C ASP A 138 26.73 9.18 20.43
N VAL A 139 26.10 10.32 20.09
CA VAL A 139 25.33 10.50 18.87
C VAL A 139 26.07 11.41 17.91
N ILE A 140 26.32 10.93 16.69
CA ILE A 140 26.98 11.70 15.65
C ILE A 140 26.00 12.68 15.03
N VAL A 141 26.12 13.97 15.34
CA VAL A 141 25.21 15.01 14.81
C VAL A 141 25.74 15.67 13.54
N LYS A 142 27.08 15.68 13.35
CA LYS A 142 27.72 16.27 12.18
C LYS A 142 28.96 15.48 11.78
N MET A 143 29.20 15.36 10.47
CA MET A 143 30.42 14.85 9.89
C MET A 143 30.82 15.70 8.69
N ASN A 144 32.06 16.19 8.65
CA ASN A 144 32.56 17.08 7.59
C ASN A 144 31.62 18.28 7.29
N GLY A 145 31.08 18.90 8.36
CA GLY A 145 30.18 20.06 8.26
C GLY A 145 28.73 19.73 7.83
N LYS A 146 28.42 18.48 7.46
CA LYS A 146 27.06 18.05 7.12
C LYS A 146 26.37 17.43 8.33
N HIS A 147 25.09 17.79 8.52
CA HIS A 147 24.26 17.16 9.54
C HIS A 147 23.93 15.73 9.15
N ILE A 148 24.00 14.82 10.11
CA ILE A 148 23.63 13.43 9.99
C ILE A 148 22.35 13.21 10.79
N HIS A 149 21.29 12.76 10.12
CA HIS A 149 19.99 12.56 10.74
C HIS A 149 19.64 11.09 10.92
N PHE A 150 20.22 10.19 10.11
CA PHE A 150 19.89 8.77 10.09
C PHE A 150 21.17 7.93 10.19
N TYR A 151 21.03 6.77 10.85
CA TYR A 151 22.03 5.73 10.79
C TYR A 151 21.87 4.96 9.46
N ARG A 152 22.89 4.99 8.64
CA ARG A 152 23.14 4.02 7.57
C ARG A 152 24.62 3.89 7.34
#